data_8bb609aaab67edb0cf0f6f577eceb491
#
_entry.id   8bb609aaab67edb0cf0f6f577eceb491
#
_cell.length_a   1.000
_cell.length_b   1.000
_cell.length_c   1.000
_cell.angle_alpha   90.00
_cell.angle_beta   90.00
_cell.angle_gamma   90.00
#
_symmetry.space_group_name_H-M   'P 1'
#
loop_
_entity.id
_entity.type
_entity.pdbx_description
1 polymer ?
#
loop_
_entity_poly.entity_id
_entity_poly.type
_entity_poly.pdbx_seq_one_letter_code
_entity_poly.pdbx_strand_id
1 'polypeptide(L)'
;MLENKLGITDSAELARIEEKISKQKAVEMFENGYLESLEAGTYESLAMIHKYLFDEIYDFAGEIRKVNISKVNFRFAPLMYLDAALQSIDKMPQSTFDEIVEKYVEMNVAHPFREGNGRSTRIWLDLMLKKEIGYVVDWSKVDKEDYLLAMERSPIKDIEIKFLLKNALTDNVNDREIYMKGIDHSYYYEGYYVYKTEEL
;
A
#
# COMPACT_ATOMS: atom_id res chain seq x y z
N MET A 1 1.29 -14.45 16.36
CA MET A 1 0.44 -14.55 15.15
C MET A 1 -0.70 -13.55 15.31
N LEU A 2 -1.21 -12.98 14.22
CA LEU A 2 -2.37 -12.07 14.24
C LEU A 2 -3.67 -12.85 14.45
N GLU A 3 -4.56 -12.31 15.27
CA GLU A 3 -5.93 -12.79 15.36
C GLU A 3 -6.64 -12.57 14.03
N ASN A 4 -7.39 -13.57 13.56
CA ASN A 4 -8.05 -13.54 12.27
C ASN A 4 -9.45 -14.18 12.34
N LYS A 5 -10.34 -13.73 11.49
CA LYS A 5 -11.75 -14.19 11.41
C LYS A 5 -11.88 -15.66 10.94
N LEU A 6 -10.82 -16.20 10.34
CA LEU A 6 -10.82 -17.54 9.72
C LEU A 6 -10.52 -18.65 10.73
N GLY A 7 -10.14 -18.31 11.96
CA GLY A 7 -9.77 -19.26 12.99
C GLY A 7 -8.47 -20.03 12.70
N ILE A 8 -7.63 -19.52 11.79
CA ILE A 8 -6.37 -20.17 11.41
C ILE A 8 -5.34 -19.91 12.52
N THR A 9 -4.68 -20.97 12.96
CA THR A 9 -3.68 -20.95 14.04
C THR A 9 -2.25 -21.22 13.56
N ASP A 10 -2.07 -21.64 12.32
CA ASP A 10 -0.76 -21.77 11.68
C ASP A 10 -0.42 -20.49 10.89
N SER A 11 0.78 -19.94 11.13
CA SER A 11 1.18 -18.66 10.53
C SER A 11 1.47 -18.77 9.04
N ALA A 12 1.97 -19.90 8.56
CA ALA A 12 2.26 -20.09 7.15
C ALA A 12 0.96 -20.32 6.36
N GLU A 13 0.02 -21.06 6.95
CA GLU A 13 -1.33 -21.23 6.39
C GLU A 13 -2.06 -19.87 6.31
N LEU A 14 -2.03 -19.09 7.39
CA LEU A 14 -2.64 -17.76 7.41
C LEU A 14 -2.05 -16.86 6.30
N ALA A 15 -0.73 -16.81 6.17
CA ALA A 15 -0.07 -16.00 5.14
C ALA A 15 -0.52 -16.43 3.73
N ARG A 16 -0.62 -17.73 3.47
CA ARG A 16 -1.06 -18.25 2.17
C ARG A 16 -2.52 -17.91 1.87
N ILE A 17 -3.41 -18.03 2.84
CA ILE A 17 -4.84 -17.71 2.65
C ILE A 17 -5.04 -16.21 2.56
N GLU A 18 -4.34 -15.42 3.37
CA GLU A 18 -4.33 -13.96 3.29
C GLU A 18 -3.89 -13.47 1.91
N GLU A 19 -2.79 -14.01 1.37
CA GLU A 19 -2.32 -13.67 0.03
C GLU A 19 -3.42 -13.91 -1.01
N LYS A 20 -4.04 -15.10 -0.98
CA LYS A 20 -5.09 -15.46 -1.93
C LYS A 20 -6.28 -14.51 -1.86
N ILE A 21 -6.88 -14.37 -0.70
CA ILE A 21 -8.09 -13.57 -0.51
C ILE A 21 -7.82 -12.09 -0.86
N SER A 22 -6.76 -11.52 -0.30
CA SER A 22 -6.49 -10.10 -0.51
C SER A 22 -6.07 -9.76 -1.93
N LYS A 23 -5.40 -10.66 -2.65
CA LYS A 23 -5.14 -10.49 -4.09
C LYS A 23 -6.43 -10.56 -4.92
N GLN A 24 -7.34 -11.50 -4.62
CA GLN A 24 -8.65 -11.54 -5.27
C GLN A 24 -9.41 -10.23 -5.04
N LYS A 25 -9.37 -9.70 -3.83
CA LYS A 25 -9.99 -8.40 -3.51
C LYS A 25 -9.33 -7.22 -4.23
N ALA A 26 -8.01 -7.24 -4.42
CA ALA A 26 -7.32 -6.22 -5.20
C ALA A 26 -7.75 -6.23 -6.67
N VAL A 27 -7.91 -7.42 -7.27
CA VAL A 27 -8.42 -7.57 -8.64
C VAL A 27 -9.85 -7.07 -8.75
N GLU A 28 -10.74 -7.51 -7.84
CA GLU A 28 -12.14 -7.11 -7.79
C GLU A 28 -12.28 -5.59 -7.66
N MET A 29 -11.47 -4.96 -6.81
CA MET A 29 -11.48 -3.51 -6.58
C MET A 29 -11.17 -2.71 -7.85
N PHE A 30 -10.28 -3.21 -8.70
CA PHE A 30 -9.98 -2.62 -10.00
C PHE A 30 -11.12 -2.85 -10.99
N GLU A 31 -11.60 -4.08 -11.11
CA GLU A 31 -12.56 -4.49 -12.13
C GLU A 31 -13.97 -3.89 -11.93
N ASN A 32 -14.39 -3.70 -10.69
CA ASN A 32 -15.69 -3.10 -10.37
C ASN A 32 -15.67 -1.57 -10.28
N GLY A 33 -14.52 -0.93 -10.51
CA GLY A 33 -14.40 0.53 -10.46
C GLY A 33 -14.45 1.14 -9.07
N TYR A 34 -14.26 0.37 -8.01
CA TYR A 34 -14.30 0.87 -6.64
C TYR A 34 -13.26 1.96 -6.38
N LEU A 35 -12.03 1.78 -6.90
CA LEU A 35 -10.95 2.77 -6.76
C LEU A 35 -11.33 4.14 -7.33
N GLU A 36 -12.08 4.17 -8.42
CA GLU A 36 -12.49 5.44 -9.06
C GLU A 36 -13.46 6.26 -8.18
N SER A 37 -14.20 5.59 -7.29
CA SER A 37 -15.13 6.24 -6.36
C SER A 37 -14.45 6.90 -5.17
N LEU A 38 -13.19 6.56 -4.89
CA LEU A 38 -12.46 7.06 -3.72
C LEU A 38 -11.84 8.44 -3.96
N GLU A 39 -11.79 9.26 -2.93
CA GLU A 39 -11.04 10.51 -2.93
C GLU A 39 -9.53 10.22 -2.87
N ALA A 40 -8.74 10.85 -3.75
CA ALA A 40 -7.31 10.64 -3.77
C ALA A 40 -6.61 11.35 -2.60
N GLY A 41 -5.69 10.65 -1.94
CA GLY A 41 -4.73 11.24 -1.00
C GLY A 41 -5.27 11.49 0.41
N THR A 42 -6.43 10.96 0.78
CA THR A 42 -6.93 11.04 2.15
C THR A 42 -6.64 9.76 2.93
N TYR A 43 -6.49 9.88 4.26
CA TYR A 43 -6.42 8.71 5.14
C TYR A 43 -7.69 7.86 5.04
N GLU A 44 -8.85 8.50 4.91
CA GLU A 44 -10.12 7.79 4.78
C GLU A 44 -10.12 6.83 3.58
N SER A 45 -9.67 7.29 2.42
CA SER A 45 -9.58 6.42 1.23
C SER A 45 -8.55 5.31 1.40
N LEU A 46 -7.43 5.57 2.07
CA LEU A 46 -6.47 4.52 2.42
C LEU A 46 -7.10 3.46 3.35
N ALA A 47 -7.86 3.89 4.35
CA ALA A 47 -8.58 3.00 5.26
C ALA A 47 -9.64 2.15 4.51
N MET A 48 -10.34 2.75 3.53
CA MET A 48 -11.29 2.04 2.68
C MET A 48 -10.61 1.00 1.78
N ILE A 49 -9.46 1.33 1.18
CA ILE A 49 -8.64 0.37 0.42
C ILE A 49 -8.20 -0.79 1.33
N HIS A 50 -7.64 -0.48 2.48
CA HIS A 50 -7.19 -1.48 3.44
C HIS A 50 -8.35 -2.39 3.90
N LYS A 51 -9.50 -1.81 4.21
CA LYS A 51 -10.69 -2.56 4.60
C LYS A 51 -11.14 -3.50 3.47
N TYR A 52 -11.19 -3.01 2.24
CA TYR A 52 -11.57 -3.83 1.09
C TYR A 52 -10.67 -5.05 0.90
N LEU A 53 -9.37 -4.89 1.08
CA LEU A 53 -8.41 -5.98 0.93
C LEU A 53 -8.51 -7.03 2.04
N PHE A 54 -8.77 -6.63 3.29
CA PHE A 54 -8.52 -7.44 4.48
C PHE A 54 -9.73 -7.72 5.36
N ASP A 55 -10.92 -7.17 5.07
CA ASP A 55 -12.09 -7.30 5.94
C ASP A 55 -12.58 -8.75 6.12
N GLU A 56 -12.40 -9.61 5.13
CA GLU A 56 -12.74 -11.03 5.27
C GLU A 56 -11.78 -11.80 6.19
N ILE A 57 -10.60 -11.23 6.47
CA ILE A 57 -9.51 -11.88 7.20
C ILE A 57 -9.36 -11.33 8.61
N TYR A 58 -9.44 -10.00 8.79
CA TYR A 58 -9.12 -9.32 10.03
C TYR A 58 -10.22 -8.39 10.52
N ASP A 59 -10.52 -8.42 11.82
CA ASP A 59 -11.44 -7.48 12.46
C ASP A 59 -10.92 -6.04 12.45
N PHE A 60 -9.60 -5.86 12.44
CA PHE A 60 -8.97 -4.53 12.40
C PHE A 60 -8.86 -3.91 11.00
N ALA A 61 -9.41 -4.56 9.96
CA ALA A 61 -9.32 -4.04 8.59
C ALA A 61 -9.90 -2.64 8.47
N GLY A 62 -9.10 -1.68 8.01
CA GLY A 62 -9.45 -0.26 7.91
C GLY A 62 -9.37 0.53 9.22
N GLU A 63 -8.99 -0.10 10.35
CA GLU A 63 -8.88 0.56 11.65
C GLU A 63 -7.44 0.96 11.95
N ILE A 64 -7.28 2.12 12.60
CA ILE A 64 -5.99 2.55 13.15
C ILE A 64 -5.50 1.53 14.18
N ARG A 65 -4.24 1.15 14.08
CA ARG A 65 -3.60 0.24 15.05
C ARG A 65 -3.66 0.78 16.48
N LYS A 66 -3.75 -0.13 17.44
CA LYS A 66 -3.81 0.17 18.89
C LYS A 66 -2.49 -0.13 19.59
N VAL A 67 -1.40 -0.41 18.85
CA VAL A 67 -0.08 -0.76 19.38
C VAL A 67 1.02 -0.06 18.60
N ASN A 68 2.16 0.16 19.28
CA ASN A 68 3.37 0.57 18.58
C ASN A 68 3.94 -0.60 17.77
N ILE A 69 4.45 -0.32 16.59
CA ILE A 69 5.08 -1.31 15.71
C ILE A 69 6.42 -0.80 15.20
N SER A 70 7.30 -1.74 14.89
CA SER A 70 8.61 -1.47 14.28
C SER A 70 8.99 -2.63 13.37
N LYS A 71 9.78 -2.36 12.35
CA LYS A 71 10.46 -3.38 11.53
C LYS A 71 11.97 -3.19 11.73
N VAL A 72 12.66 -4.26 12.12
CA VAL A 72 14.11 -4.37 12.36
C VAL A 72 14.80 -3.04 12.70
N ASN A 73 15.10 -2.20 11.72
CA ASN A 73 15.81 -0.92 11.87
C ASN A 73 14.90 0.32 11.72
N PHE A 74 13.58 0.12 11.48
CA PHE A 74 12.66 1.22 11.22
C PHE A 74 11.59 1.33 12.30
N ARG A 75 11.52 2.50 12.95
CA ARG A 75 10.47 2.85 13.91
C ARG A 75 9.42 3.70 13.22
N PHE A 76 8.20 3.20 13.17
CA PHE A 76 7.05 3.96 12.68
C PHE A 76 6.58 4.98 13.72
N ALA A 77 5.68 5.87 13.30
CA ALA A 77 5.14 6.92 14.18
C ALA A 77 4.63 6.31 15.50
N PRO A 78 5.01 6.87 16.67
CA PRO A 78 4.45 6.43 17.93
C PRO A 78 2.92 6.61 17.94
N LEU A 79 2.23 5.65 18.56
CA LEU A 79 0.77 5.62 18.59
C LEU A 79 0.15 6.95 19.08
N MET A 80 0.76 7.56 20.10
CA MET A 80 0.30 8.82 20.67
C MET A 80 0.29 10.01 19.70
N TYR A 81 1.06 9.94 18.61
CA TYR A 81 1.14 11.00 17.58
C TYR A 81 0.45 10.61 16.27
N LEU A 82 -0.08 9.39 16.19
CA LEU A 82 -0.56 8.84 14.91
C LEU A 82 -1.74 9.64 14.35
N ASP A 83 -2.72 9.98 15.16
CA ASP A 83 -3.88 10.78 14.73
C ASP A 83 -3.45 12.15 14.20
N ALA A 84 -2.53 12.84 14.90
CA ALA A 84 -2.02 14.12 14.46
C ALA A 84 -1.20 14.00 13.17
N ALA A 85 -0.43 12.92 13.01
CA ALA A 85 0.32 12.65 11.78
C ALA A 85 -0.64 12.44 10.59
N LEU A 86 -1.68 11.64 10.74
CA LEU A 86 -2.68 11.40 9.67
C LEU A 86 -3.40 12.67 9.27
N GLN A 87 -3.83 13.49 10.23
CA GLN A 87 -4.43 14.81 9.94
C GLN A 87 -3.47 15.76 9.23
N SER A 88 -2.17 15.69 9.54
CA SER A 88 -1.15 16.48 8.84
C SER A 88 -0.94 15.98 7.42
N ILE A 89 -0.89 14.66 7.21
CA ILE A 89 -0.72 14.04 5.90
C ILE A 89 -1.91 14.39 4.98
N ASP A 90 -3.14 14.39 5.48
CA ASP A 90 -4.33 14.75 4.69
C ASP A 90 -4.23 16.18 4.11
N LYS A 91 -3.53 17.08 4.80
CA LYS A 91 -3.33 18.48 4.38
C LYS A 91 -2.12 18.69 3.47
N MET A 92 -1.27 17.69 3.28
CA MET A 92 -0.11 17.82 2.40
C MET A 92 -0.54 18.01 0.95
N PRO A 93 0.22 18.85 0.18
CA PRO A 93 -0.04 19.02 -1.24
C PRO A 93 0.19 17.72 -2.02
N GLN A 94 -0.49 17.59 -3.16
CA GLN A 94 -0.42 16.41 -4.01
C GLN A 94 -0.59 16.73 -5.51
N SER A 95 -0.26 17.96 -5.92
CA SER A 95 -0.47 18.42 -7.30
C SER A 95 0.67 18.03 -8.26
N THR A 96 1.81 17.64 -7.73
CA THR A 96 3.00 17.24 -8.49
C THR A 96 3.47 15.85 -8.09
N PHE A 97 4.25 15.22 -8.95
CA PHE A 97 4.85 13.93 -8.64
C PHE A 97 5.65 13.95 -7.33
N ASP A 98 6.47 14.98 -7.13
CA ASP A 98 7.32 15.09 -5.94
C ASP A 98 6.47 15.22 -4.66
N GLU A 99 5.44 16.05 -4.67
CA GLU A 99 4.49 16.21 -3.55
C GLU A 99 3.75 14.91 -3.23
N ILE A 100 3.32 14.17 -4.25
CA ILE A 100 2.64 12.88 -4.09
C ILE A 100 3.58 11.86 -3.43
N VAL A 101 4.84 11.78 -3.88
CA VAL A 101 5.81 10.84 -3.30
C VAL A 101 6.19 11.25 -1.87
N GLU A 102 6.36 12.53 -1.58
CA GLU A 102 6.56 13.03 -0.21
C GLU A 102 5.40 12.62 0.71
N LYS A 103 4.17 12.82 0.26
CA LYS A 103 2.97 12.39 1.00
C LYS A 103 2.92 10.87 1.21
N TYR A 104 3.31 10.10 0.20
CA TYR A 104 3.44 8.65 0.30
C TYR A 104 4.49 8.22 1.34
N VAL A 105 5.65 8.87 1.36
CA VAL A 105 6.71 8.63 2.35
C VAL A 105 6.22 8.90 3.76
N GLU A 106 5.54 10.01 4.00
CA GLU A 106 4.97 10.34 5.30
C GLU A 106 3.91 9.32 5.75
N MET A 107 3.08 8.83 4.84
CA MET A 107 2.12 7.78 5.15
C MET A 107 2.81 6.45 5.49
N ASN A 108 3.93 6.13 4.83
CA ASN A 108 4.74 4.96 5.19
C ASN A 108 5.35 5.09 6.60
N VAL A 109 5.78 6.29 7.00
CA VAL A 109 6.25 6.57 8.37
C VAL A 109 5.11 6.45 9.39
N ALA A 110 3.94 6.98 9.07
CA ALA A 110 2.74 6.88 9.91
C ALA A 110 2.35 5.41 10.14
N HIS A 111 2.33 4.60 9.11
CA HIS A 111 2.07 3.15 9.17
C HIS A 111 0.82 2.82 9.98
N PRO A 112 -0.38 3.27 9.53
CA PRO A 112 -1.56 3.35 10.40
C PRO A 112 -2.16 2.02 10.81
N PHE A 113 -1.94 0.94 10.05
CA PHE A 113 -2.61 -0.33 10.27
C PHE A 113 -1.74 -1.34 11.02
N ARG A 114 -2.35 -2.35 11.60
CA ARG A 114 -1.66 -3.44 12.29
C ARG A 114 -0.82 -4.30 11.35
N GLU A 115 -1.32 -4.55 10.14
CA GLU A 115 -0.71 -5.33 9.06
C GLU A 115 -1.18 -4.76 7.71
N GLY A 116 -0.54 -5.12 6.58
CA GLY A 116 -1.00 -4.79 5.23
C GLY A 116 -0.76 -3.34 4.78
N ASN A 117 0.00 -2.55 5.54
CA ASN A 117 0.27 -1.14 5.22
C ASN A 117 0.90 -0.97 3.84
N GLY A 118 1.99 -1.69 3.53
CA GLY A 118 2.68 -1.55 2.25
C GLY A 118 1.78 -1.87 1.05
N ARG A 119 0.99 -2.94 1.15
CA ARG A 119 0.09 -3.39 0.07
C ARG A 119 -1.03 -2.38 -0.19
N SER A 120 -1.63 -1.83 0.84
CA SER A 120 -2.67 -0.80 0.69
C SER A 120 -2.12 0.57 0.29
N THR A 121 -0.98 1.00 0.83
CA THR A 121 -0.41 2.32 0.51
C THR A 121 0.14 2.40 -0.91
N ARG A 122 0.60 1.31 -1.52
CA ARG A 122 1.01 1.31 -2.93
C ARG A 122 -0.19 1.51 -3.87
N ILE A 123 -1.35 0.91 -3.58
CA ILE A 123 -2.59 1.17 -4.31
C ILE A 123 -3.04 2.63 -4.12
N TRP A 124 -2.95 3.15 -2.91
CA TRP A 124 -3.28 4.53 -2.59
C TRP A 124 -2.36 5.54 -3.30
N LEU A 125 -1.06 5.23 -3.42
CA LEU A 125 -0.11 6.02 -4.22
C LEU A 125 -0.55 6.07 -5.69
N ASP A 126 -0.84 4.92 -6.29
CA ASP A 126 -1.26 4.85 -7.70
C ASP A 126 -2.59 5.59 -7.93
N LEU A 127 -3.51 5.56 -6.97
CA LEU A 127 -4.74 6.34 -7.02
C LEU A 127 -4.46 7.85 -7.07
N MET A 128 -3.54 8.37 -6.22
CA MET A 128 -3.14 9.78 -6.26
C MET A 128 -2.49 10.14 -7.59
N LEU A 129 -1.49 9.37 -8.02
CA LEU A 129 -0.79 9.60 -9.27
C LEU A 129 -1.76 9.62 -10.47
N LYS A 130 -2.69 8.67 -10.51
CA LYS A 130 -3.69 8.58 -11.58
C LYS A 130 -4.59 9.81 -11.63
N LYS A 131 -5.15 10.21 -10.48
CA LYS A 131 -6.13 11.30 -10.41
C LYS A 131 -5.50 12.68 -10.57
N GLU A 132 -4.31 12.90 -10.05
CA GLU A 132 -3.68 14.20 -10.03
C GLU A 132 -2.84 14.49 -11.28
N ILE A 133 -2.09 13.51 -11.78
CA ILE A 133 -1.12 13.72 -12.86
C ILE A 133 -1.27 12.76 -14.05
N GLY A 134 -2.21 11.81 -14.01
CA GLY A 134 -2.51 10.90 -15.13
C GLY A 134 -1.46 9.81 -15.35
N TYR A 135 -0.79 9.35 -14.30
CA TYR A 135 0.20 8.27 -14.32
C TYR A 135 -0.08 7.24 -13.22
N VAL A 136 0.49 6.06 -13.36
CA VAL A 136 0.62 5.03 -12.31
C VAL A 136 2.03 4.46 -12.35
N VAL A 137 2.42 3.75 -11.30
CA VAL A 137 3.70 3.05 -11.26
C VAL A 137 3.55 1.68 -11.94
N ASP A 138 4.38 1.40 -12.91
CA ASP A 138 4.59 0.03 -13.39
C ASP A 138 5.54 -0.69 -12.40
N TRP A 139 4.98 -1.27 -11.36
CA TRP A 139 5.73 -1.92 -10.29
C TRP A 139 6.60 -3.07 -10.77
N SER A 140 6.32 -3.64 -11.95
CA SER A 140 7.17 -4.67 -12.55
C SER A 140 8.57 -4.18 -12.94
N LYS A 141 8.75 -2.85 -13.04
CA LYS A 141 10.03 -2.19 -13.33
C LYS A 141 10.78 -1.75 -12.07
N VAL A 142 10.22 -1.96 -10.88
CA VAL A 142 10.81 -1.54 -9.61
C VAL A 142 11.39 -2.76 -8.90
N ASP A 143 12.72 -2.81 -8.79
CA ASP A 143 13.42 -3.89 -8.10
C ASP A 143 13.08 -3.90 -6.61
N LYS A 144 12.90 -5.10 -6.03
CA LYS A 144 12.51 -5.29 -4.64
C LYS A 144 13.53 -4.72 -3.66
N GLU A 145 14.80 -5.03 -3.85
CA GLU A 145 15.85 -4.63 -2.91
C GLU A 145 16.06 -3.12 -2.97
N ASP A 146 16.14 -2.57 -4.17
CA ASP A 146 16.26 -1.12 -4.39
C ASP A 146 15.08 -0.37 -3.78
N TYR A 147 13.85 -0.85 -3.99
CA TYR A 147 12.64 -0.26 -3.42
C TYR A 147 12.65 -0.27 -1.88
N LEU A 148 12.93 -1.42 -1.26
CA LEU A 148 12.92 -1.54 0.19
C LEU A 148 13.99 -0.66 0.84
N LEU A 149 15.21 -0.60 0.27
CA LEU A 149 16.28 0.27 0.75
C LEU A 149 15.94 1.76 0.56
N ALA A 150 15.38 2.13 -0.59
CA ALA A 150 14.95 3.50 -0.84
C ALA A 150 13.85 3.95 0.13
N MET A 151 12.89 3.08 0.44
CA MET A 151 11.84 3.36 1.41
C MET A 151 12.37 3.46 2.85
N GLU A 152 13.33 2.61 3.24
CA GLU A 152 13.99 2.70 4.55
C GLU A 152 14.70 4.05 4.74
N ARG A 153 15.33 4.57 3.69
CA ARG A 153 16.06 5.86 3.71
C ARG A 153 15.17 7.08 3.51
N SER A 154 14.00 6.90 2.93
CA SER A 154 13.14 7.99 2.46
C SER A 154 12.73 9.02 3.52
N PRO A 155 12.57 8.69 4.81
CA PRO A 155 12.23 9.68 5.83
C PRO A 155 13.32 10.75 6.05
N ILE A 156 14.57 10.43 5.68
CA ILE A 156 15.72 11.34 5.78
C ILE A 156 16.07 11.91 4.42
N LYS A 157 15.99 11.07 3.36
CA LYS A 157 16.36 11.44 2.00
C LYS A 157 15.53 10.65 1.00
N ASP A 158 14.58 11.32 0.36
CA ASP A 158 13.59 10.72 -0.55
C ASP A 158 14.00 10.69 -2.04
N ILE A 159 15.21 11.14 -2.36
CA ILE A 159 15.71 11.20 -3.74
C ILE A 159 15.72 9.81 -4.41
N GLU A 160 16.12 8.76 -3.67
CA GLU A 160 16.21 7.42 -4.23
C GLU A 160 14.82 6.87 -4.60
N ILE A 161 13.84 6.99 -3.70
CA ILE A 161 12.48 6.53 -4.00
C ILE A 161 11.82 7.36 -5.11
N LYS A 162 12.01 8.67 -5.13
CA LYS A 162 11.54 9.53 -6.22
C LYS A 162 12.14 9.11 -7.56
N PHE A 163 13.44 8.82 -7.61
CA PHE A 163 14.12 8.37 -8.82
C PHE A 163 13.56 7.03 -9.32
N LEU A 164 13.43 6.04 -8.42
CA LEU A 164 12.93 4.71 -8.78
C LEU A 164 11.48 4.78 -9.33
N LEU A 165 10.61 5.46 -8.62
CA LEU A 165 9.20 5.57 -9.01
C LEU A 165 9.03 6.38 -10.30
N LYS A 166 9.77 7.47 -10.47
CA LYS A 166 9.70 8.30 -11.67
C LYS A 166 10.07 7.55 -12.94
N ASN A 167 11.10 6.70 -12.86
CA ASN A 167 11.54 5.87 -13.99
C ASN A 167 10.56 4.72 -14.31
N ALA A 168 9.66 4.39 -13.40
CA ALA A 168 8.66 3.34 -13.57
C ALA A 168 7.26 3.88 -13.91
N LEU A 169 7.08 5.20 -14.05
CA LEU A 169 5.77 5.77 -14.40
C LEU A 169 5.32 5.33 -15.79
N THR A 170 4.01 5.10 -15.91
CA THR A 170 3.32 4.86 -17.17
C THR A 170 2.01 5.63 -17.22
N ASP A 171 1.62 6.08 -18.42
CA ASP A 171 0.33 6.72 -18.69
C ASP A 171 -0.79 5.73 -19.05
N ASN A 172 -0.49 4.43 -19.10
CA ASN A 172 -1.46 3.36 -19.28
C ASN A 172 -2.25 3.06 -18.00
N VAL A 173 -2.90 4.07 -17.46
CA VAL A 173 -3.50 4.10 -16.10
C VAL A 173 -4.69 3.14 -15.92
N ASN A 174 -5.30 2.67 -17.00
CA ASN A 174 -6.42 1.73 -16.99
C ASN A 174 -6.04 0.35 -17.51
N ASP A 175 -4.77 0.08 -17.72
CA ASP A 175 -4.31 -1.20 -18.22
C ASP A 175 -4.38 -2.27 -17.10
N ARG A 176 -5.24 -3.27 -17.33
CA ARG A 176 -5.48 -4.38 -16.41
C ARG A 176 -4.21 -5.19 -16.15
N GLU A 177 -3.41 -5.43 -17.18
CA GLU A 177 -2.18 -6.23 -17.06
C GLU A 177 -1.13 -5.51 -16.22
N ILE A 178 -0.96 -4.19 -16.39
CA ILE A 178 -0.07 -3.36 -15.58
C ILE A 178 -0.53 -3.40 -14.11
N TYR A 179 -1.82 -3.24 -13.85
CA TYR A 179 -2.37 -3.29 -12.49
C TYR A 179 -2.14 -4.68 -11.85
N MET A 180 -2.47 -5.77 -12.56
CA MET A 180 -2.34 -7.13 -12.05
C MET A 180 -0.88 -7.49 -11.73
N LYS A 181 0.05 -7.19 -12.64
CA LYS A 181 1.49 -7.34 -12.38
C LYS A 181 1.95 -6.47 -11.21
N GLY A 182 1.41 -5.27 -11.10
CA GLY A 182 1.68 -4.37 -9.99
C GLY A 182 1.28 -4.95 -8.64
N ILE A 183 0.10 -5.57 -8.55
CA ILE A 183 -0.34 -6.27 -7.34
C ILE A 183 0.62 -7.43 -7.02
N ASP A 184 0.98 -8.26 -7.98
CA ASP A 184 1.91 -9.37 -7.76
C ASP A 184 3.28 -8.89 -7.24
N HIS A 185 3.84 -7.83 -7.81
CA HIS A 185 5.10 -7.23 -7.35
C HIS A 185 4.96 -6.60 -5.96
N SER A 186 3.87 -5.88 -5.71
CA SER A 186 3.57 -5.30 -4.40
C SER A 186 3.54 -6.35 -3.28
N TYR A 187 2.94 -7.49 -3.55
CA TYR A 187 2.91 -8.62 -2.62
C TYR A 187 4.27 -9.30 -2.49
N TYR A 188 5.00 -9.46 -3.59
CA TYR A 188 6.36 -9.99 -3.57
C TYR A 188 7.32 -9.17 -2.69
N TYR A 189 7.18 -7.84 -2.64
CA TYR A 189 7.99 -7.00 -1.74
C TYR A 189 7.79 -7.37 -0.26
N GLU A 190 6.60 -7.82 0.11
CA GLU A 190 6.26 -8.24 1.48
C GLU A 190 6.51 -9.75 1.74
N GLY A 191 7.02 -10.49 0.76
CA GLY A 191 7.32 -11.91 0.88
C GLY A 191 6.19 -12.85 0.46
N TYR A 192 5.13 -12.34 -0.17
CA TYR A 192 4.00 -13.13 -0.69
C TYR A 192 4.20 -13.38 -2.19
N TYR A 193 4.28 -14.65 -2.60
CA TYR A 193 4.57 -15.04 -4.00
C TYR A 193 3.99 -16.40 -4.41
N VAL A 194 3.02 -16.91 -3.64
CA VAL A 194 2.43 -18.24 -3.91
C VAL A 194 1.42 -18.18 -5.03
N TYR A 195 0.62 -17.12 -5.08
CA TYR A 195 -0.44 -16.98 -6.09
C TYR A 195 -0.10 -15.89 -7.10
N LYS A 196 -0.51 -16.12 -8.36
CA LYS A 196 -0.51 -15.08 -9.39
C LYS A 196 -1.91 -14.52 -9.55
N THR A 197 -2.03 -13.21 -9.74
CA THR A 197 -3.33 -12.55 -9.93
C THR A 197 -4.10 -13.08 -11.14
N GLU A 198 -3.39 -13.49 -12.19
CA GLU A 198 -3.99 -14.09 -13.40
C GLU A 198 -4.62 -15.47 -13.19
N GLU A 199 -4.31 -16.13 -12.07
CA GLU A 199 -4.81 -17.46 -11.70
C GLU A 199 -6.00 -17.38 -10.72
N LEU A 200 -6.32 -16.18 -10.24
CA LEU A 200 -7.35 -15.93 -9.24
C LEU A 200 -8.60 -15.30 -9.85
#